data_33726f4ec8c52f158edc70aff527c9d9
#
_entry.id   33726f4ec8c52f158edc70aff527c9d9
#
_cell.length_a   1.000
_cell.length_b   1.000
_cell.length_c   1.000
_cell.angle_alpha   90.00
_cell.angle_beta   90.00
_cell.angle_gamma   90.00
#
_symmetry.space_group_name_H-M   'P 1'
#
loop_
_entity.id
_entity.type
_entity.pdbx_description
1 polymer ?
#
loop_
_entity_poly.entity_id
_entity_poly.type
_entity_poly.pdbx_seq_one_letter_code
_entity_poly.pdbx_strand_id
1 'polypeptide(L)'
;MTTLPETKACKVNIENEWLTISFNQPEKRNALTSELTDDIKNIFDAARDDLGVRGVTMRGEGGIFCAGGDLKMFKTGFQGGEQGMKDVEEASALTGAFFDMINSYPKPVVMLAEGAAMAGGLGMLCAGDIVVVTEDCKFALTETTHGCLLYTSDAADEEDSVDLGGRRII
;
A
#
# COMPACT_ATOMS: atom_id res chain seq x y z
N MET A 1 -10.35 7.28 24.20
CA MET A 1 -10.10 7.98 22.94
C MET A 1 -8.66 7.69 22.55
N THR A 2 -8.45 7.08 21.40
CA THR A 2 -7.11 6.80 20.88
C THR A 2 -6.36 8.10 20.68
N THR A 3 -5.19 8.20 21.27
CA THR A 3 -4.26 9.27 20.91
C THR A 3 -3.56 8.81 19.62
N LEU A 4 -4.00 9.33 18.48
CA LEU A 4 -3.36 9.05 17.21
C LEU A 4 -1.96 9.70 17.16
N PRO A 5 -0.98 9.05 16.52
CA PRO A 5 0.35 9.63 16.37
C PRO A 5 0.30 10.89 15.48
N GLU A 6 1.28 11.77 15.67
CA GLU A 6 1.54 12.82 14.70
C GLU A 6 2.02 12.21 13.39
N THR A 7 1.47 12.67 12.27
CA THR A 7 1.75 12.15 10.94
C THR A 7 2.30 13.23 10.03
N LYS A 8 3.19 12.86 9.11
CA LYS A 8 3.81 13.75 8.13
C LYS A 8 3.27 13.52 6.73
N ALA A 9 3.05 12.25 6.40
CA ALA A 9 2.61 11.80 5.07
C ALA A 9 1.12 11.44 5.01
N CYS A 10 0.43 11.41 6.15
CA CYS A 10 -1.00 11.08 6.24
C CYS A 10 -1.81 12.18 6.89
N LYS A 11 -3.08 12.30 6.50
CA LYS A 11 -4.14 12.93 7.30
C LYS A 11 -4.97 11.84 7.93
N VAL A 12 -5.39 12.04 9.17
CA VAL A 12 -6.13 11.04 9.95
C VAL A 12 -7.37 11.67 10.53
N ASN A 13 -8.49 10.97 10.42
CA ASN A 13 -9.76 11.37 11.02
C ASN A 13 -10.47 10.15 11.61
N ILE A 14 -11.10 10.32 12.78
CA ILE A 14 -12.02 9.33 13.36
C ILE A 14 -13.38 9.97 13.45
N GLU A 15 -14.35 9.36 12.78
CA GLU A 15 -15.75 9.77 12.80
C GLU A 15 -16.65 8.55 12.93
N ASN A 16 -17.61 8.59 13.85
CA ASN A 16 -18.53 7.48 14.10
C ASN A 16 -17.84 6.12 14.32
N GLU A 17 -16.77 6.11 15.11
CA GLU A 17 -15.95 4.93 15.40
C GLU A 17 -15.23 4.36 14.16
N TRP A 18 -15.09 5.14 13.09
CA TRP A 18 -14.44 4.74 11.85
C TRP A 18 -13.21 5.60 11.57
N LEU A 19 -12.06 4.95 11.42
CA LEU A 19 -10.78 5.61 11.15
C LEU A 19 -10.59 5.78 9.65
N THR A 20 -10.31 7.00 9.20
CA THR A 20 -9.92 7.30 7.82
C THR A 20 -8.48 7.77 7.78
N ILE A 21 -7.66 7.12 6.96
CA ILE A 21 -6.27 7.45 6.66
C ILE A 21 -6.20 7.94 5.22
N SER A 22 -5.88 9.21 5.03
CA SER A 22 -5.70 9.81 3.71
C SER A 22 -4.20 10.04 3.46
N PHE A 23 -3.62 9.40 2.44
CA PHE A 23 -2.24 9.64 2.01
C PHE A 23 -2.13 11.07 1.50
N ASN A 24 -1.23 11.85 2.02
CA ASN A 24 -1.17 13.30 1.78
C ASN A 24 0.17 13.76 1.20
N GLN A 25 0.66 13.05 0.21
CA GLN A 25 1.84 13.39 -0.59
C GLN A 25 1.50 13.41 -2.09
N PRO A 26 0.48 14.19 -2.55
CA PRO A 26 0.05 14.17 -3.95
C PRO A 26 1.15 14.61 -4.93
N GLU A 27 2.07 15.46 -4.51
CA GLU A 27 3.24 15.87 -5.31
C GLU A 27 4.22 14.72 -5.60
N LYS A 28 4.21 13.67 -4.76
CA LYS A 28 4.92 12.40 -4.95
C LYS A 28 3.98 11.30 -5.46
N ARG A 29 2.76 11.66 -5.86
CA ARG A 29 1.70 10.72 -6.28
C ARG A 29 1.42 9.64 -5.22
N ASN A 30 1.51 10.00 -3.95
CA ASN A 30 1.34 9.10 -2.80
C ASN A 30 2.19 7.82 -2.90
N ALA A 31 3.43 7.95 -3.38
CA ALA A 31 4.36 6.83 -3.50
C ALA A 31 4.67 6.23 -2.11
N LEU A 32 4.94 4.92 -2.07
CA LEU A 32 5.32 4.17 -0.87
C LEU A 32 6.71 4.58 -0.39
N THR A 33 6.80 5.78 0.17
CA THR A 33 8.00 6.25 0.88
C THR A 33 8.03 5.64 2.28
N SER A 34 9.23 5.55 2.89
CA SER A 34 9.36 5.12 4.29
C SER A 34 8.49 5.98 5.22
N GLU A 35 8.44 7.29 4.98
CA GLU A 35 7.61 8.21 5.74
C GLU A 35 6.12 7.85 5.70
N LEU A 36 5.58 7.51 4.52
CA LEU A 36 4.18 7.10 4.37
C LEU A 36 3.93 5.75 5.05
N THR A 37 4.80 4.76 4.82
CA THR A 37 4.62 3.42 5.41
C THR A 37 4.77 3.43 6.92
N ASP A 38 5.68 4.23 7.47
CA ASP A 38 5.87 4.36 8.92
C ASP A 38 4.68 5.07 9.57
N ASP A 39 4.16 6.14 8.96
CA ASP A 39 2.93 6.79 9.44
C ASP A 39 1.77 5.78 9.50
N ILE A 40 1.54 5.01 8.44
CA ILE A 40 0.46 4.02 8.40
C ILE A 40 0.66 2.95 9.48
N LYS A 41 1.88 2.40 9.63
CA LYS A 41 2.19 1.42 10.69
C LYS A 41 1.86 1.96 12.08
N ASN A 42 2.33 3.16 12.38
CA ASN A 42 2.09 3.80 13.69
C ASN A 42 0.60 4.04 13.95
N ILE A 43 -0.16 4.43 12.92
CA ILE A 43 -1.62 4.62 13.03
C ILE A 43 -2.32 3.28 13.27
N PHE A 44 -1.95 2.23 12.53
CA PHE A 44 -2.52 0.88 12.70
C PHE A 44 -2.23 0.33 14.07
N ASP A 45 -1.01 0.48 14.59
CA ASP A 45 -0.64 0.03 15.93
C ASP A 45 -1.42 0.78 17.01
N ALA A 46 -1.57 2.10 16.89
CA ALA A 46 -2.34 2.90 17.84
C ALA A 46 -3.84 2.55 17.85
N ALA A 47 -4.40 2.18 16.70
CA ALA A 47 -5.82 1.88 16.56
C ALA A 47 -6.17 0.39 16.76
N ARG A 48 -5.17 -0.51 16.81
CA ARG A 48 -5.35 -1.97 16.83
C ARG A 48 -6.32 -2.43 17.92
N ASP A 49 -6.05 -2.04 19.15
CA ASP A 49 -6.76 -2.52 20.34
C ASP A 49 -7.81 -1.50 20.87
N ASP A 50 -7.93 -0.35 20.19
CA ASP A 50 -8.93 0.65 20.59
C ASP A 50 -10.34 0.23 20.16
N LEU A 51 -11.19 -0.05 21.13
CA LEU A 51 -12.60 -0.40 20.90
C LEU A 51 -13.44 0.75 20.33
N GLY A 52 -12.95 1.99 20.39
CA GLY A 52 -13.54 3.16 19.75
C GLY A 52 -13.27 3.24 18.23
N VAL A 53 -12.47 2.31 17.68
CA VAL A 53 -12.22 2.18 16.24
C VAL A 53 -12.69 0.82 15.76
N ARG A 54 -13.73 0.79 14.93
CA ARG A 54 -14.36 -0.43 14.42
C ARG A 54 -13.88 -0.87 13.04
N GLY A 55 -13.25 0.02 12.30
CA GLY A 55 -12.72 -0.26 10.98
C GLY A 55 -11.88 0.90 10.46
N VAL A 56 -11.21 0.67 9.36
CA VAL A 56 -10.26 1.60 8.74
C VAL A 56 -10.61 1.80 7.28
N THR A 57 -10.56 3.04 6.82
CA THR A 57 -10.57 3.39 5.40
C THR A 57 -9.21 3.97 5.02
N MET A 58 -8.63 3.51 3.92
CA MET A 58 -7.41 4.06 3.33
C MET A 58 -7.72 4.65 1.97
N ARG A 59 -7.23 5.88 1.71
CA ARG A 59 -7.43 6.59 0.42
C ARG A 59 -6.26 7.50 0.10
N GLY A 60 -6.15 7.94 -1.15
CA GLY A 60 -5.18 8.94 -1.57
C GLY A 60 -5.79 10.33 -1.67
N GLU A 61 -5.06 11.38 -1.30
CA GLU A 61 -5.37 12.77 -1.62
C GLU A 61 -4.83 13.14 -3.01
N GLY A 62 -5.45 14.14 -3.65
CA GLY A 62 -4.99 14.66 -4.94
C GLY A 62 -5.38 13.83 -6.16
N GLY A 63 -6.43 13.01 -6.06
CA GLY A 63 -6.99 12.28 -7.20
C GLY A 63 -6.11 11.11 -7.67
N ILE A 64 -5.30 10.56 -6.79
CA ILE A 64 -4.50 9.37 -7.05
C ILE A 64 -4.37 8.55 -5.77
N PHE A 65 -4.63 7.25 -5.86
CA PHE A 65 -4.48 6.37 -4.71
C PHE A 65 -3.00 6.21 -4.33
N CYS A 66 -2.20 5.56 -5.18
CA CYS A 66 -0.77 5.35 -4.95
C CYS A 66 -0.05 4.97 -6.24
N ALA A 67 1.08 5.61 -6.53
CA ALA A 67 1.88 5.36 -7.73
C ALA A 67 2.90 4.20 -7.57
N GLY A 68 2.92 3.51 -6.42
CA GLY A 68 3.85 2.43 -6.15
C GLY A 68 5.10 2.86 -5.38
N GLY A 69 6.18 2.09 -5.49
CA GLY A 69 7.42 2.33 -4.76
C GLY A 69 8.13 3.63 -5.11
N ASP A 70 8.97 4.12 -4.21
CA ASP A 70 9.81 5.29 -4.47
C ASP A 70 10.94 4.94 -5.45
N LEU A 71 10.77 5.37 -6.70
CA LEU A 71 11.75 5.13 -7.77
C LEU A 71 13.15 5.70 -7.49
N LYS A 72 13.26 6.72 -6.63
CA LYS A 72 14.56 7.26 -6.25
C LYS A 72 15.34 6.26 -5.41
N MET A 73 14.68 5.58 -4.48
CA MET A 73 15.27 4.54 -3.65
C MET A 73 15.79 3.39 -4.52
N PHE A 74 14.97 2.89 -5.44
CA PHE A 74 15.39 1.83 -6.38
C PHE A 74 16.58 2.25 -7.23
N LYS A 75 16.55 3.46 -7.81
CA LYS A 75 17.65 3.98 -8.61
C LYS A 75 18.96 4.04 -7.83
N THR A 76 18.91 4.52 -6.59
CA THR A 76 20.10 4.60 -5.72
C THR A 76 20.60 3.20 -5.36
N GLY A 77 19.72 2.27 -5.07
CA GLY A 77 20.04 0.88 -4.78
C GLY A 77 20.76 0.22 -5.96
N PHE A 78 20.20 0.28 -7.17
CA PHE A 78 20.84 -0.29 -8.37
C PHE A 78 22.20 0.34 -8.71
N GLN A 79 22.42 1.60 -8.37
CA GLN A 79 23.71 2.28 -8.57
C GLN A 79 24.73 1.98 -7.46
N GLY A 80 24.27 1.46 -6.31
CA GLY A 80 25.09 1.18 -5.13
C GLY A 80 25.88 -0.14 -5.17
N GLY A 81 25.87 -0.86 -6.30
CA GLY A 81 26.53 -2.16 -6.43
C GLY A 81 25.95 -3.22 -5.48
N GLU A 82 26.81 -4.09 -4.93
CA GLU A 82 26.37 -5.21 -4.09
C GLU A 82 25.64 -4.74 -2.82
N GLN A 83 26.09 -3.67 -2.19
CA GLN A 83 25.42 -3.13 -0.99
C GLN A 83 24.06 -2.55 -1.36
N GLY A 84 23.97 -1.80 -2.46
CA GLY A 84 22.71 -1.25 -2.94
C GLY A 84 21.66 -2.32 -3.28
N MET A 85 22.10 -3.46 -3.80
CA MET A 85 21.22 -4.61 -4.06
C MET A 85 20.68 -5.22 -2.76
N LYS A 86 21.49 -5.34 -1.71
CA LYS A 86 21.03 -5.77 -0.38
C LYS A 86 20.01 -4.81 0.21
N ASP A 87 20.25 -3.50 0.06
CA ASP A 87 19.33 -2.47 0.55
C ASP A 87 17.96 -2.57 -0.18
N VAL A 88 17.94 -2.88 -1.48
CA VAL A 88 16.72 -3.12 -2.26
C VAL A 88 16.00 -4.38 -1.80
N GLU A 89 16.72 -5.46 -1.55
CA GLU A 89 16.16 -6.72 -1.04
C GLU A 89 15.51 -6.52 0.33
N GLU A 90 16.18 -5.83 1.25
CA GLU A 90 15.65 -5.51 2.56
C GLU A 90 14.40 -4.62 2.47
N ALA A 91 14.42 -3.59 1.63
CA ALA A 91 13.26 -2.72 1.39
C ALA A 91 12.08 -3.49 0.78
N SER A 92 12.34 -4.47 -0.08
CA SER A 92 11.30 -5.33 -0.65
C SER A 92 10.67 -6.22 0.41
N ALA A 93 11.46 -6.81 1.29
CA ALA A 93 10.98 -7.60 2.43
C ALA A 93 10.12 -6.76 3.40
N LEU A 94 10.55 -5.53 3.69
CA LEU A 94 9.77 -4.59 4.51
C LEU A 94 8.43 -4.20 3.86
N THR A 95 8.41 -4.06 2.54
CA THR A 95 7.17 -3.80 1.79
C THR A 95 6.22 -4.98 1.85
N GLY A 96 6.72 -6.21 1.72
CA GLY A 96 5.93 -7.42 1.90
C GLY A 96 5.32 -7.50 3.30
N ALA A 97 6.12 -7.28 4.34
CA ALA A 97 5.64 -7.25 5.72
C ALA A 97 4.61 -6.14 5.98
N PHE A 98 4.73 -4.99 5.30
CA PHE A 98 3.75 -3.92 5.37
C PHE A 98 2.39 -4.33 4.76
N PHE A 99 2.38 -5.01 3.62
CA PHE A 99 1.14 -5.52 3.03
C PHE A 99 0.51 -6.63 3.89
N ASP A 100 1.33 -7.50 4.44
CA ASP A 100 0.87 -8.55 5.36
C ASP A 100 0.23 -7.97 6.63
N MET A 101 0.82 -6.90 7.18
CA MET A 101 0.24 -6.16 8.31
C MET A 101 -1.17 -5.62 8.00
N ILE A 102 -1.38 -5.08 6.80
CA ILE A 102 -2.69 -4.58 6.37
C ILE A 102 -3.66 -5.76 6.22
N ASN A 103 -3.24 -6.83 5.52
CA ASN A 103 -4.08 -7.99 5.23
C ASN A 103 -4.47 -8.78 6.49
N SER A 104 -3.62 -8.79 7.51
CA SER A 104 -3.85 -9.48 8.79
C SER A 104 -4.41 -8.57 9.88
N TYR A 105 -4.81 -7.35 9.54
CA TYR A 105 -5.32 -6.41 10.54
C TYR A 105 -6.63 -6.91 11.17
N PRO A 106 -6.79 -6.85 12.51
CA PRO A 106 -7.95 -7.46 13.19
C PRO A 106 -9.27 -6.71 13.00
N LYS A 107 -9.28 -5.60 12.25
CA LYS A 107 -10.46 -4.80 11.94
C LYS A 107 -10.62 -4.66 10.44
N PRO A 108 -11.84 -4.51 9.90
CA PRO A 108 -12.05 -4.33 8.48
C PRO A 108 -11.26 -3.16 7.92
N VAL A 109 -10.54 -3.38 6.82
CA VAL A 109 -9.79 -2.37 6.07
C VAL A 109 -10.44 -2.17 4.71
N VAL A 110 -10.98 -0.98 4.48
CA VAL A 110 -11.60 -0.57 3.22
C VAL A 110 -10.64 0.30 2.45
N MET A 111 -10.36 -0.07 1.21
CA MET A 111 -9.55 0.72 0.29
C MET A 111 -10.45 1.52 -0.64
N LEU A 112 -10.25 2.85 -0.70
CA LEU A 112 -10.94 3.72 -1.65
C LEU A 112 -9.92 4.25 -2.66
N ALA A 113 -9.96 3.75 -3.90
CA ALA A 113 -9.03 4.17 -4.93
C ALA A 113 -9.70 4.99 -6.02
N GLU A 114 -9.11 6.14 -6.28
CA GLU A 114 -9.42 7.01 -7.42
C GLU A 114 -8.15 7.28 -8.23
N GLY A 115 -8.31 7.60 -9.50
CA GLY A 115 -7.25 7.96 -10.41
C GLY A 115 -6.34 6.80 -10.78
N ALA A 116 -5.43 6.37 -9.90
CA ALA A 116 -4.53 5.27 -10.20
C ALA A 116 -4.00 4.55 -8.94
N ALA A 117 -3.84 3.22 -9.06
CA ALA A 117 -3.08 2.37 -8.17
C ALA A 117 -2.09 1.55 -9.00
N MET A 118 -0.79 1.84 -8.87
CA MET A 118 0.26 1.30 -9.74
C MET A 118 1.29 0.52 -8.94
N ALA A 119 1.83 -0.55 -9.52
CA ALA A 119 2.94 -1.32 -8.93
C ALA A 119 2.64 -1.72 -7.47
N GLY A 120 3.54 -1.40 -6.52
CA GLY A 120 3.30 -1.60 -5.09
C GLY A 120 2.05 -0.92 -4.54
N GLY A 121 1.54 0.14 -5.19
CA GLY A 121 0.26 0.77 -4.85
C GLY A 121 -0.93 -0.13 -5.15
N LEU A 122 -0.86 -0.92 -6.23
CA LEU A 122 -1.85 -1.98 -6.51
C LEU A 122 -1.71 -3.11 -5.49
N GLY A 123 -0.48 -3.51 -5.12
CA GLY A 123 -0.25 -4.50 -4.06
C GLY A 123 -0.88 -4.08 -2.73
N MET A 124 -0.69 -2.82 -2.31
CA MET A 124 -1.33 -2.28 -1.11
C MET A 124 -2.87 -2.28 -1.23
N LEU A 125 -3.41 -1.91 -2.39
CA LEU A 125 -4.85 -1.93 -2.64
C LEU A 125 -5.44 -3.32 -2.44
N CYS A 126 -4.76 -4.35 -2.97
CA CYS A 126 -5.18 -5.75 -2.85
C CYS A 126 -5.04 -6.32 -1.43
N ALA A 127 -4.26 -5.69 -0.56
CA ALA A 127 -4.11 -6.11 0.84
C ALA A 127 -5.33 -5.76 1.71
N GLY A 128 -6.23 -4.87 1.26
CA GLY A 128 -7.46 -4.53 1.98
C GLY A 128 -8.55 -5.60 1.89
N ASP A 129 -9.48 -5.59 2.84
CA ASP A 129 -10.62 -6.53 2.88
C ASP A 129 -11.68 -6.20 1.84
N ILE A 130 -11.92 -4.90 1.62
CA ILE A 130 -12.91 -4.37 0.68
C ILE A 130 -12.22 -3.30 -0.17
N VAL A 131 -12.39 -3.39 -1.48
CA VAL A 131 -11.85 -2.42 -2.43
C VAL A 131 -12.99 -1.75 -3.16
N VAL A 132 -13.05 -0.42 -3.08
CA VAL A 132 -13.99 0.42 -3.82
C VAL A 132 -13.18 1.35 -4.73
N VAL A 133 -13.54 1.40 -5.99
CA VAL A 133 -12.79 2.17 -6.99
C VAL A 133 -13.71 3.04 -7.83
N THR A 134 -13.20 4.14 -8.36
CA THR A 134 -13.92 4.92 -9.38
C THR A 134 -13.83 4.19 -10.73
N GLU A 135 -14.84 4.40 -11.60
CA GLU A 135 -14.92 3.73 -12.91
C GLU A 135 -13.70 4.02 -13.82
N ASP A 136 -13.08 5.17 -13.63
CA ASP A 136 -11.90 5.62 -14.39
C ASP A 136 -10.57 5.28 -13.72
N CYS A 137 -10.58 4.59 -12.57
CA CYS A 137 -9.36 4.22 -11.86
C CYS A 137 -8.50 3.27 -12.70
N LYS A 138 -7.21 3.57 -12.77
CA LYS A 138 -6.24 2.81 -13.57
C LYS A 138 -5.39 1.92 -12.69
N PHE A 139 -5.20 0.69 -13.13
CA PHE A 139 -4.37 -0.30 -12.46
C PHE A 139 -3.28 -0.79 -13.39
N ALA A 140 -2.06 -0.90 -12.92
CA ALA A 140 -0.98 -1.53 -13.68
C ALA A 140 0.12 -2.05 -12.76
N LEU A 141 0.68 -3.20 -13.12
CA LEU A 141 1.96 -3.68 -12.65
C LEU A 141 3.03 -3.09 -13.57
N THR A 142 3.59 -1.95 -13.19
CA THR A 142 4.53 -1.19 -14.02
C THR A 142 5.97 -1.67 -13.90
N GLU A 143 6.22 -2.70 -13.12
CA GLU A 143 7.51 -3.33 -12.89
C GLU A 143 8.14 -3.82 -14.19
N THR A 144 7.36 -4.32 -15.18
CA THR A 144 7.83 -4.73 -16.51
C THR A 144 8.56 -3.63 -17.24
N THR A 145 8.08 -2.40 -17.14
CA THR A 145 8.67 -1.26 -17.86
C THR A 145 9.98 -0.82 -17.26
N HIS A 146 10.29 -1.27 -16.04
CA HIS A 146 11.48 -0.89 -15.29
C HIS A 146 12.46 -2.06 -15.08
N GLY A 147 12.17 -3.25 -15.65
CA GLY A 147 13.02 -4.44 -15.50
C GLY A 147 13.12 -4.96 -14.07
N CYS A 148 12.07 -4.81 -13.28
CA CYS A 148 12.03 -5.26 -11.90
C CYS A 148 11.82 -6.78 -11.82
N LEU A 149 12.37 -7.43 -10.77
CA LEU A 149 12.39 -8.88 -10.53
C LEU A 149 11.03 -9.58 -10.47
N LEU A 150 9.93 -8.85 -10.29
CA LEU A 150 8.56 -9.42 -10.28
C LEU A 150 8.15 -10.11 -11.60
N TYR A 151 8.95 -9.98 -12.64
CA TYR A 151 8.69 -10.56 -13.96
C TYR A 151 9.47 -11.80 -14.29
N THR A 152 10.26 -12.30 -13.37
CA THR A 152 10.93 -13.60 -13.54
C THR A 152 10.08 -14.77 -13.06
N SER A 153 8.97 -14.54 -12.38
CA SER A 153 7.91 -15.54 -12.25
C SER A 153 7.12 -15.55 -13.56
N ASP A 154 7.32 -16.59 -14.32
CA ASP A 154 6.65 -16.81 -15.60
C ASP A 154 5.12 -16.83 -15.36
N ALA A 155 4.40 -15.97 -16.08
CA ALA A 155 2.93 -15.98 -16.06
C ALA A 155 2.35 -17.35 -16.53
N ALA A 156 3.16 -18.21 -17.12
CA ALA A 156 2.79 -19.60 -17.45
C ALA A 156 2.74 -20.52 -16.23
N ASP A 157 3.45 -20.18 -15.16
CA ASP A 157 3.41 -20.94 -13.90
C ASP A 157 2.17 -20.61 -13.06
N GLU A 158 1.46 -19.54 -13.38
CA GLU A 158 0.25 -19.11 -12.67
C GLU A 158 -1.03 -19.78 -13.19
N GLU A 159 -0.99 -20.42 -14.37
CA GLU A 159 -2.17 -21.07 -14.96
C GLU A 159 -2.70 -22.23 -14.11
N ASP A 160 -1.85 -22.87 -13.31
CA ASP A 160 -2.22 -23.99 -12.45
C ASP A 160 -2.55 -23.56 -10.99
N SER A 161 -2.39 -22.29 -10.60
CA SER A 161 -2.51 -21.84 -9.22
C SER A 161 -3.60 -20.80 -8.97
N VAL A 162 -4.46 -20.52 -9.93
CA VAL A 162 -5.62 -19.64 -9.69
C VAL A 162 -6.65 -20.39 -8.86
N ASP A 163 -6.41 -20.45 -7.56
CA ASP A 163 -7.47 -20.73 -6.61
C ASP A 163 -8.48 -19.59 -6.66
N LEU A 164 -9.61 -19.86 -7.33
CA LEU A 164 -10.74 -18.93 -7.45
C LEU A 164 -11.45 -18.64 -6.13
N GLY A 165 -10.87 -19.00 -4.98
CA GLY A 165 -11.30 -18.63 -3.64
C GLY A 165 -11.02 -17.17 -3.27
N GLY A 166 -10.48 -16.39 -4.19
CA GLY A 166 -10.17 -14.98 -4.01
C GLY A 166 -11.39 -14.12 -3.70
N ARG A 167 -11.22 -13.17 -2.78
CA ARG A 167 -12.19 -12.17 -2.35
C ARG A 167 -12.78 -11.45 -3.58
N ARG A 168 -14.11 -11.35 -3.62
CA ARG A 168 -14.81 -10.64 -4.69
C ARG A 168 -14.52 -9.15 -4.63
N ILE A 169 -14.00 -8.60 -5.72
CA ILE A 169 -14.01 -7.16 -6.00
C ILE A 169 -15.42 -6.81 -6.44
N ILE A 170 -16.07 -5.91 -5.73
CA ILE A 170 -17.38 -5.35 -6.10
C ILE A 170 -17.17 -3.92 -6.52
#